data_9c34b0f329a0a625c435243f1ea7200d
#
_entry.id   9c34b0f329a0a625c435243f1ea7200d
#
_cell.length_a   1.000
_cell.length_b   1.000
_cell.length_c   1.000
_cell.angle_alpha   90.00
_cell.angle_beta   90.00
_cell.angle_gamma   90.00
#
_symmetry.space_group_name_H-M   'P 1'
#
loop_
_entity.id
_entity.type
_entity.pdbx_description
1 polymer ?
#
loop_
_entity_poly.entity_id
_entity_poly.type
_entity_poly.pdbx_seq_one_letter_code
_entity_poly.pdbx_strand_id
1 'polypeptide(L)'
;MKCKRLFQNLVIHVYPCAVFLIMLICIFFHKIKYATKGAILFPPFLLIILGSIFFLGIYSMTNYFNLKQRKIYILTFSFFLFLMQLFFVYNYYFHTDWDVEILMRFSDLYAHNQDISDYRWYFSIYPNNLFLAWIFSAIRFLAHNIGLHAHEYFVILSFQCLFNAATGYLLFCIIEKLFGDTLFSSFGYTIYVLLVGISPWVSIPYSDSMALIFPSIYIYIY
;
A
#
# COMPACT_ATOMS: atom_id res chain seq x y z
N MET A 1 -1.30 -11.18 35.66
CA MET A 1 -0.43 -11.72 34.61
C MET A 1 -1.12 -12.71 33.66
N LYS A 2 -1.89 -13.70 34.11
CA LYS A 2 -2.57 -14.70 33.25
C LYS A 2 -3.55 -14.08 32.23
N CYS A 3 -4.34 -13.08 32.62
CA CYS A 3 -5.33 -12.45 31.75
C CYS A 3 -4.71 -11.68 30.56
N LYS A 4 -3.55 -11.02 30.78
CA LYS A 4 -2.82 -10.32 29.71
C LYS A 4 -2.26 -11.30 28.68
N ARG A 5 -1.72 -12.45 29.12
CA ARG A 5 -1.24 -13.51 28.21
C ARG A 5 -2.38 -14.17 27.43
N LEU A 6 -3.53 -14.39 28.07
CA LEU A 6 -4.71 -14.95 27.42
C LEU A 6 -5.23 -14.01 26.30
N PHE A 7 -5.32 -12.71 26.62
CA PHE A 7 -5.71 -11.69 25.64
C PHE A 7 -4.70 -11.59 24.48
N GLN A 8 -3.40 -11.59 24.77
CA GLN A 8 -2.35 -11.60 23.74
C GLN A 8 -2.47 -12.83 22.84
N ASN A 9 -2.64 -14.03 23.40
CA ASN A 9 -2.81 -15.24 22.60
C ASN A 9 -4.08 -15.21 21.76
N LEU A 10 -5.16 -14.66 22.29
CA LEU A 10 -6.42 -14.51 21.55
C LEU A 10 -6.26 -13.55 20.37
N VAL A 11 -5.61 -12.41 20.58
CA VAL A 11 -5.33 -11.45 19.50
C VAL A 11 -4.39 -12.06 18.46
N ILE A 12 -3.33 -12.75 18.89
CA ILE A 12 -2.32 -13.30 17.99
C ILE A 12 -2.87 -14.44 17.13
N HIS A 13 -3.76 -15.28 17.66
CA HIS A 13 -4.23 -16.47 16.95
C HIS A 13 -5.62 -16.32 16.35
N VAL A 14 -6.55 -15.66 17.05
CA VAL A 14 -7.94 -15.56 16.60
C VAL A 14 -8.14 -14.42 15.61
N TYR A 15 -7.50 -13.26 15.83
CA TYR A 15 -7.66 -12.12 14.93
C TYR A 15 -7.20 -12.38 13.49
N PRO A 16 -5.99 -12.92 13.23
CA PRO A 16 -5.57 -13.28 11.87
C PRO A 16 -6.49 -14.30 11.22
N CYS A 17 -6.94 -15.31 11.98
CA CYS A 17 -7.88 -16.32 11.46
C CYS A 17 -9.24 -15.70 11.11
N ALA A 18 -9.74 -14.78 11.94
CA ALA A 18 -11.01 -14.08 11.68
C ALA A 18 -10.90 -13.17 10.45
N VAL A 19 -9.81 -12.39 10.32
CA VAL A 19 -9.56 -11.56 9.15
C VAL A 19 -9.46 -12.40 7.89
N PHE A 20 -8.70 -13.50 7.94
CA PHE A 20 -8.57 -14.42 6.82
C PHE A 20 -9.92 -15.04 6.41
N LEU A 21 -10.73 -15.45 7.40
CA LEU A 21 -12.07 -15.99 7.15
C LEU A 21 -13.00 -14.94 6.52
N ILE A 22 -12.99 -13.70 7.03
CA ILE A 22 -13.77 -12.60 6.46
C ILE A 22 -13.33 -12.33 5.01
N MET A 23 -12.02 -12.31 4.74
CA MET A 23 -11.50 -12.15 3.38
C MET A 23 -11.97 -13.28 2.45
N LEU A 24 -11.90 -14.54 2.89
CA LEU A 24 -12.43 -15.67 2.13
C LEU A 24 -13.93 -15.51 1.84
N ILE A 25 -14.70 -15.12 2.86
CA ILE A 25 -16.14 -14.86 2.70
C ILE A 25 -16.36 -13.75 1.66
N CYS A 26 -15.63 -12.63 1.75
CA CYS A 26 -15.73 -11.54 0.79
C CYS A 26 -15.38 -12.01 -0.63
N ILE A 27 -14.31 -12.79 -0.80
CA ILE A 27 -13.89 -13.30 -2.11
C ILE A 27 -14.94 -14.27 -2.71
N PHE A 28 -15.50 -15.16 -1.90
CA PHE A 28 -16.44 -16.18 -2.41
C PHE A 28 -17.88 -15.69 -2.56
N PHE A 29 -18.31 -14.75 -1.71
CA PHE A 29 -19.71 -14.31 -1.69
C PHE A 29 -19.94 -12.92 -2.29
N HIS A 30 -18.85 -12.19 -2.64
CA HIS A 30 -18.99 -10.88 -3.27
C HIS A 30 -19.52 -11.03 -4.70
N LYS A 31 -20.82 -10.80 -4.88
CA LYS A 31 -21.41 -10.61 -6.21
C LYS A 31 -20.99 -9.24 -6.70
N ILE A 32 -19.98 -9.18 -7.58
CA ILE A 32 -19.57 -7.93 -8.24
C ILE A 32 -20.73 -7.49 -9.13
N LYS A 33 -21.56 -6.59 -8.60
CA LYS A 33 -22.77 -6.07 -9.27
C LYS A 33 -22.43 -5.21 -10.51
N TYR A 34 -21.17 -4.80 -10.64
CA TYR A 34 -20.72 -3.83 -11.63
C TYR A 34 -19.53 -4.33 -12.48
N ALA A 35 -19.37 -5.63 -12.63
CA ALA A 35 -18.41 -6.15 -13.59
C ALA A 35 -18.84 -5.70 -14.99
N THR A 36 -18.16 -4.73 -15.55
CA THR A 36 -18.30 -4.34 -16.95
C THR A 36 -18.02 -5.56 -17.83
N LYS A 37 -18.79 -5.71 -18.91
CA LYS A 37 -18.55 -6.77 -19.90
C LYS A 37 -17.08 -6.72 -20.34
N GLY A 38 -16.28 -7.71 -19.96
CA GLY A 38 -14.85 -7.77 -20.28
C GLY A 38 -13.90 -7.81 -19.08
N ALA A 39 -14.36 -7.59 -17.85
CA ALA A 39 -13.52 -7.84 -16.68
C ALA A 39 -13.26 -9.35 -16.58
N ILE A 40 -12.01 -9.75 -16.81
CA ILE A 40 -11.56 -11.12 -16.53
C ILE A 40 -11.54 -11.25 -15.01
N LEU A 41 -12.64 -11.76 -14.47
CA LEU A 41 -12.71 -12.14 -13.07
C LEU A 41 -11.80 -13.36 -12.90
N PHE A 42 -10.61 -13.14 -12.35
CA PHE A 42 -9.80 -14.25 -11.86
C PHE A 42 -10.65 -15.04 -10.86
N PRO A 43 -10.85 -16.34 -11.11
CA PRO A 43 -11.60 -17.15 -10.17
C PRO A 43 -10.96 -17.05 -8.78
N PRO A 44 -11.72 -16.82 -7.70
CA PRO A 44 -11.16 -16.63 -6.35
C PRO A 44 -10.21 -17.75 -5.92
N PHE A 45 -10.47 -18.99 -6.34
CA PHE A 45 -9.60 -20.13 -6.03
C PHE A 45 -8.20 -19.98 -6.67
N LEU A 46 -8.10 -19.35 -7.84
CA LEU A 46 -6.81 -19.12 -8.50
C LEU A 46 -5.96 -18.13 -7.72
N LEU A 47 -6.58 -17.08 -7.15
CA LEU A 47 -5.89 -16.13 -6.28
C LEU A 47 -5.37 -16.82 -5.01
N ILE A 48 -6.15 -17.75 -4.44
CA ILE A 48 -5.72 -18.53 -3.28
C ILE A 48 -4.53 -19.44 -3.64
N ILE A 49 -4.59 -20.12 -4.78
CA ILE A 49 -3.49 -20.97 -5.25
C ILE A 49 -2.24 -20.15 -5.50
N LEU A 50 -2.32 -19.07 -6.27
CA LEU A 50 -1.19 -18.20 -6.57
C LEU A 50 -0.63 -17.55 -5.30
N GLY A 51 -1.48 -17.09 -4.40
CA GLY A 51 -1.09 -16.56 -3.09
C GLY A 51 -0.39 -17.60 -2.23
N SER A 52 -0.86 -18.85 -2.24
CA SER A 52 -0.22 -19.95 -1.51
C SER A 52 1.14 -20.31 -2.10
N ILE A 53 1.27 -20.36 -3.42
CA ILE A 53 2.56 -20.60 -4.09
C ILE A 53 3.54 -19.47 -3.78
N PHE A 54 3.08 -18.21 -3.85
CA PHE A 54 3.88 -17.05 -3.53
C PHE A 54 4.35 -17.08 -2.06
N PHE A 55 3.43 -17.37 -1.14
CA PHE A 55 3.76 -17.53 0.29
C PHE A 55 4.80 -18.63 0.51
N LEU A 56 4.61 -19.82 -0.05
CA LEU A 56 5.56 -20.92 0.09
C LEU A 56 6.92 -20.57 -0.49
N GLY A 57 6.98 -19.84 -1.60
CA GLY A 57 8.22 -19.33 -2.18
C GLY A 57 8.95 -18.38 -1.23
N ILE A 58 8.25 -17.37 -0.71
CA ILE A 58 8.82 -16.42 0.26
C ILE A 58 9.27 -17.13 1.52
N TYR A 59 8.42 -17.99 2.11
CA TYR A 59 8.72 -18.72 3.34
C TYR A 59 9.91 -19.66 3.17
N SER A 60 9.95 -20.46 2.12
CA SER A 60 11.04 -21.39 1.86
C SER A 60 12.37 -20.66 1.76
N MET A 61 12.43 -19.58 1.00
CA MET A 61 13.66 -18.80 0.84
C MET A 61 14.07 -18.10 2.13
N THR A 62 13.13 -17.45 2.82
CA THR A 62 13.44 -16.78 4.09
C THR A 62 13.87 -17.75 5.18
N ASN A 63 13.38 -18.98 5.17
CA ASN A 63 13.75 -20.00 6.17
C ASN A 63 15.20 -20.49 6.04
N TYR A 64 15.78 -20.45 4.84
CA TYR A 64 17.19 -20.81 4.62
C TYR A 64 18.18 -19.71 5.00
N PHE A 65 17.68 -18.46 5.15
CA PHE A 65 18.53 -17.29 5.37
C PHE A 65 18.66 -16.93 6.85
N ASN A 66 19.82 -16.43 7.24
CA ASN A 66 19.96 -15.75 8.53
C ASN A 66 19.22 -14.40 8.50
N LEU A 67 19.01 -13.76 9.66
CA LEU A 67 18.21 -12.55 9.80
C LEU A 67 18.64 -11.41 8.85
N LYS A 68 19.95 -11.20 8.66
CA LYS A 68 20.47 -10.18 7.75
C LYS A 68 20.13 -10.50 6.29
N GLN A 69 20.32 -11.74 5.89
CA GLN A 69 20.02 -12.21 4.53
C GLN A 69 18.52 -12.16 4.24
N ARG A 70 17.66 -12.51 5.21
CA ARG A 70 16.19 -12.38 5.10
C ARG A 70 15.78 -10.95 4.78
N LYS A 71 16.30 -9.98 5.55
CA LYS A 71 15.99 -8.55 5.33
C LYS A 71 16.44 -8.08 3.96
N ILE A 72 17.65 -8.47 3.51
CA ILE A 72 18.13 -8.14 2.18
C ILE A 72 17.23 -8.76 1.09
N TYR A 73 16.86 -10.04 1.26
CA TYR A 73 15.99 -10.74 0.30
C TYR A 73 14.63 -10.06 0.18
N ILE A 74 13.97 -9.75 1.30
CA ILE A 74 12.68 -9.07 1.28
C ILE A 74 12.80 -7.62 0.77
N LEU A 75 13.89 -6.91 1.07
CA LEU A 75 14.15 -5.60 0.51
C LEU A 75 14.28 -5.66 -1.01
N THR A 76 15.01 -6.64 -1.54
CA THR A 76 15.13 -6.87 -2.98
C THR A 76 13.75 -7.17 -3.60
N PHE A 77 12.95 -8.00 -2.94
CA PHE A 77 11.59 -8.33 -3.41
C PHE A 77 10.68 -7.10 -3.40
N SER A 78 10.75 -6.28 -2.34
CA SER A 78 10.01 -5.01 -2.26
C SER A 78 10.47 -4.02 -3.34
N PHE A 79 11.76 -4.01 -3.71
CA PHE A 79 12.25 -3.22 -4.83
C PHE A 79 11.66 -3.69 -6.17
N PHE A 80 11.56 -5.00 -6.41
CA PHE A 80 10.87 -5.52 -7.60
C PHE A 80 9.37 -5.18 -7.58
N LEU A 81 8.72 -5.24 -6.43
CA LEU A 81 7.34 -4.80 -6.28
C LEU A 81 7.19 -3.32 -6.67
N PHE A 82 8.09 -2.46 -6.20
CA PHE A 82 8.14 -1.04 -6.59
C PHE A 82 8.25 -0.87 -8.11
N LEU A 83 9.18 -1.58 -8.77
CA LEU A 83 9.35 -1.51 -10.23
C LEU A 83 8.10 -2.00 -10.98
N MET A 84 7.47 -3.07 -10.50
CA MET A 84 6.23 -3.59 -11.06
C MET A 84 5.08 -2.59 -10.92
N GLN A 85 4.96 -1.94 -9.76
CA GLN A 85 3.97 -0.89 -9.53
C GLN A 85 4.22 0.32 -10.43
N LEU A 86 5.47 0.76 -10.59
CA LEU A 86 5.82 1.86 -11.52
C LEU A 86 5.43 1.54 -12.96
N PHE A 87 5.73 0.32 -13.41
CA PHE A 87 5.33 -0.12 -14.75
C PHE A 87 3.80 -0.13 -14.90
N PHE A 88 3.08 -0.63 -13.89
CA PHE A 88 1.62 -0.63 -13.90
C PHE A 88 1.06 0.79 -13.94
N VAL A 89 1.52 1.66 -13.06
CA VAL A 89 1.09 3.06 -12.98
C VAL A 89 1.39 3.81 -14.28
N TYR A 90 2.57 3.62 -14.87
CA TYR A 90 2.93 4.27 -16.13
C TYR A 90 1.93 3.96 -17.27
N ASN A 91 1.40 2.72 -17.30
CA ASN A 91 0.49 2.29 -18.36
C ASN A 91 -1.00 2.50 -18.03
N TYR A 92 -1.36 2.54 -16.75
CA TYR A 92 -2.75 2.42 -16.31
C TYR A 92 -3.19 3.46 -15.27
N TYR A 93 -2.46 4.58 -15.11
CA TYR A 93 -2.96 5.65 -14.25
C TYR A 93 -4.19 6.30 -14.87
N PHE A 94 -5.08 6.78 -14.03
CA PHE A 94 -6.26 7.51 -14.49
C PHE A 94 -6.66 8.61 -13.49
N HIS A 95 -7.28 9.64 -14.03
CA HIS A 95 -7.86 10.71 -13.23
C HIS A 95 -9.23 10.29 -12.71
N THR A 96 -9.56 10.71 -11.51
CA THR A 96 -10.84 10.44 -10.87
C THR A 96 -11.59 11.77 -10.70
N ASP A 97 -12.93 11.73 -10.70
CA ASP A 97 -13.75 12.92 -10.40
C ASP A 97 -14.05 13.05 -8.90
N TRP A 98 -13.32 12.32 -8.04
CA TRP A 98 -13.54 12.28 -6.60
C TRP A 98 -12.63 13.29 -5.86
N ASP A 99 -12.63 13.20 -4.53
CA ASP A 99 -11.77 14.01 -3.64
C ASP A 99 -10.32 14.07 -4.08
N VAL A 100 -9.81 12.97 -4.62
CA VAL A 100 -8.44 12.90 -5.15
C VAL A 100 -8.18 13.94 -6.23
N GLU A 101 -9.13 14.13 -7.15
CA GLU A 101 -8.97 15.14 -8.21
C GLU A 101 -8.98 16.57 -7.64
N ILE A 102 -9.76 16.82 -6.59
CA ILE A 102 -9.75 18.11 -5.89
C ILE A 102 -8.36 18.35 -5.28
N LEU A 103 -7.78 17.35 -4.63
CA LEU A 103 -6.42 17.44 -4.06
C LEU A 103 -5.38 17.65 -5.15
N MET A 104 -5.52 16.97 -6.27
CA MET A 104 -4.59 17.07 -7.40
C MET A 104 -4.64 18.45 -8.05
N ARG A 105 -5.83 19.01 -8.28
CA ARG A 105 -6.00 20.37 -8.82
C ARG A 105 -5.52 21.44 -7.85
N PHE A 106 -5.87 21.31 -6.55
CA PHE A 106 -5.36 22.22 -5.54
C PHE A 106 -3.82 22.20 -5.49
N SER A 107 -3.23 21.00 -5.49
CA SER A 107 -1.78 20.85 -5.41
C SER A 107 -1.07 21.45 -6.63
N ASP A 108 -1.70 21.41 -7.79
CA ASP A 108 -1.20 22.00 -9.02
C ASP A 108 -1.19 23.53 -8.92
N LEU A 109 -2.33 24.13 -8.61
CA LEU A 109 -2.48 25.58 -8.45
C LEU A 109 -1.51 26.11 -7.36
N TYR A 110 -1.44 25.42 -6.23
CA TYR A 110 -0.57 25.82 -5.12
C TYR A 110 0.92 25.74 -5.49
N ALA A 111 1.34 24.68 -6.18
CA ALA A 111 2.73 24.53 -6.62
C ALA A 111 3.16 25.63 -7.62
N HIS A 112 2.22 26.15 -8.40
CA HIS A 112 2.46 27.19 -9.39
C HIS A 112 2.10 28.61 -8.90
N ASN A 113 1.86 28.81 -7.60
CA ASN A 113 1.47 30.08 -6.98
C ASN A 113 0.21 30.72 -7.62
N GLN A 114 -0.75 29.90 -8.03
CA GLN A 114 -2.01 30.34 -8.57
C GLN A 114 -3.08 30.47 -7.47
N ASP A 115 -4.22 31.11 -7.80
CA ASP A 115 -5.31 31.32 -6.84
C ASP A 115 -5.95 29.96 -6.44
N ILE A 116 -6.05 29.75 -5.13
CA ILE A 116 -6.64 28.56 -4.49
C ILE A 116 -7.91 28.88 -3.70
N SER A 117 -8.44 30.07 -3.83
CA SER A 117 -9.60 30.54 -3.05
C SER A 117 -10.83 29.66 -3.18
N ASP A 118 -11.05 29.08 -4.37
CA ASP A 118 -12.18 28.18 -4.68
C ASP A 118 -12.16 26.87 -3.89
N TYR A 119 -10.99 26.48 -3.32
CA TYR A 119 -10.86 25.24 -2.57
C TYR A 119 -11.05 25.40 -1.07
N ARG A 120 -11.23 26.63 -0.55
CA ARG A 120 -11.39 26.89 0.89
C ARG A 120 -12.59 26.16 1.47
N TRP A 121 -13.70 26.09 0.74
CA TRP A 121 -14.88 25.36 1.16
C TRP A 121 -14.60 23.87 1.38
N TYR A 122 -13.85 23.25 0.48
CA TYR A 122 -13.51 21.82 0.57
C TYR A 122 -12.67 21.53 1.82
N PHE A 123 -11.61 22.29 2.05
CA PHE A 123 -10.75 22.08 3.21
C PHE A 123 -11.36 22.56 4.53
N SER A 124 -12.41 23.37 4.50
CA SER A 124 -13.20 23.64 5.71
C SER A 124 -14.01 22.45 6.18
N ILE A 125 -14.39 21.57 5.25
CA ILE A 125 -15.13 20.33 5.54
C ILE A 125 -14.17 19.15 5.77
N TYR A 126 -13.08 19.07 5.00
CA TYR A 126 -12.10 17.98 5.00
C TYR A 126 -10.67 18.47 5.32
N PRO A 127 -10.42 19.02 6.52
CA PRO A 127 -9.11 19.59 6.87
C PRO A 127 -7.98 18.56 6.92
N ASN A 128 -8.28 17.29 7.16
CA ASN A 128 -7.33 16.17 7.13
C ASN A 128 -6.67 16.00 5.75
N ASN A 129 -7.33 16.35 4.69
CA ASN A 129 -6.81 16.23 3.31
C ASN A 129 -5.81 17.33 2.95
N LEU A 130 -5.78 18.43 3.69
CA LEU A 130 -4.88 19.56 3.42
C LEU A 130 -3.41 19.16 3.50
N PHE A 131 -3.05 18.34 4.48
CA PHE A 131 -1.67 17.86 4.65
C PHE A 131 -1.21 17.03 3.42
N LEU A 132 -2.06 16.15 2.92
CA LEU A 132 -1.77 15.37 1.71
C LEU A 132 -1.63 16.28 0.48
N ALA A 133 -2.52 17.27 0.35
CA ALA A 133 -2.45 18.24 -0.74
C ALA A 133 -1.14 19.03 -0.73
N TRP A 134 -0.61 19.39 0.44
CA TRP A 134 0.72 20.00 0.56
C TRP A 134 1.86 19.07 0.17
N ILE A 135 1.77 17.77 0.52
CA ILE A 135 2.75 16.78 0.06
C ILE A 135 2.74 16.70 -1.47
N PHE A 136 1.57 16.64 -2.08
CA PHE A 136 1.45 16.64 -3.55
C PHE A 136 2.03 17.91 -4.17
N SER A 137 1.76 19.08 -3.58
CA SER A 137 2.33 20.34 -4.04
C SER A 137 3.85 20.38 -3.95
N ALA A 138 4.42 19.87 -2.86
CA ALA A 138 5.88 19.78 -2.70
C ALA A 138 6.51 18.84 -3.74
N ILE A 139 5.87 17.69 -4.02
CA ILE A 139 6.33 16.75 -5.05
C ILE A 139 6.27 17.40 -6.44
N ARG A 140 5.19 18.12 -6.76
CA ARG A 140 5.05 18.87 -8.02
C ARG A 140 6.12 19.94 -8.17
N PHE A 141 6.32 20.74 -7.13
CA PHE A 141 7.36 21.76 -7.11
C PHE A 141 8.75 21.16 -7.38
N LEU A 142 9.07 20.01 -6.76
CA LEU A 142 10.31 19.29 -7.03
C LEU A 142 10.37 18.79 -8.47
N ALA A 143 9.30 18.17 -8.97
CA ALA A 143 9.21 17.67 -10.34
C ALA A 143 9.41 18.80 -11.37
N HIS A 144 8.79 19.95 -11.11
CA HIS A 144 8.96 21.14 -11.92
C HIS A 144 10.42 21.58 -11.99
N ASN A 145 11.09 21.72 -10.84
CA ASN A 145 12.47 22.19 -10.76
C ASN A 145 13.49 21.24 -11.41
N ILE A 146 13.19 19.96 -11.54
CA ILE A 146 14.06 18.99 -12.24
C ILE A 146 13.64 18.75 -13.69
N GLY A 147 12.71 19.54 -14.23
CA GLY A 147 12.30 19.48 -15.65
C GLY A 147 11.28 18.38 -15.98
N LEU A 148 10.57 17.84 -15.00
CA LEU A 148 9.57 16.78 -15.17
C LEU A 148 8.11 17.30 -15.14
N HIS A 149 7.88 18.55 -15.56
CA HIS A 149 6.55 19.17 -15.48
C HIS A 149 5.47 18.41 -16.26
N ALA A 150 5.81 17.80 -17.40
CA ALA A 150 4.85 17.01 -18.17
C ALA A 150 4.45 15.69 -17.49
N HIS A 151 5.15 15.29 -16.42
CA HIS A 151 5.00 14.01 -15.75
C HIS A 151 4.74 14.11 -14.24
N GLU A 152 4.33 15.28 -13.74
CA GLU A 152 4.15 15.54 -12.31
C GLU A 152 3.17 14.55 -11.64
N TYR A 153 2.10 14.17 -12.33
CA TYR A 153 1.14 13.18 -11.82
C TYR A 153 1.82 11.81 -11.64
N PHE A 154 2.60 11.38 -12.62
CA PHE A 154 3.36 10.13 -12.53
C PHE A 154 4.42 10.19 -11.43
N VAL A 155 5.04 11.34 -11.20
CA VAL A 155 6.00 11.51 -10.09
C VAL A 155 5.30 11.32 -8.74
N ILE A 156 4.12 11.91 -8.52
CA ILE A 156 3.33 11.68 -7.30
C ILE A 156 3.03 10.20 -7.09
N LEU A 157 2.55 9.52 -8.13
CA LEU A 157 2.28 8.08 -8.06
C LEU A 157 3.55 7.25 -7.84
N SER A 158 4.69 7.70 -8.34
CA SER A 158 5.98 7.04 -8.10
C SER A 158 6.37 7.09 -6.61
N PHE A 159 6.12 8.21 -5.93
CA PHE A 159 6.28 8.29 -4.48
C PHE A 159 5.31 7.35 -3.74
N GLN A 160 4.06 7.25 -4.19
CA GLN A 160 3.11 6.30 -3.62
C GLN A 160 3.59 4.85 -3.77
N CYS A 161 4.08 4.47 -4.94
CA CYS A 161 4.66 3.14 -5.18
C CYS A 161 5.85 2.87 -4.26
N LEU A 162 6.75 3.86 -4.09
CA LEU A 162 7.88 3.76 -3.19
C LEU A 162 7.43 3.56 -1.73
N PHE A 163 6.45 4.33 -1.26
CA PHE A 163 5.92 4.20 0.10
C PHE A 163 5.24 2.85 0.31
N ASN A 164 4.47 2.37 -0.66
CA ASN A 164 3.88 1.04 -0.60
C ASN A 164 4.93 -0.06 -0.48
N ALA A 165 5.93 -0.05 -1.35
CA ALA A 165 6.99 -1.06 -1.31
C ALA A 165 7.78 -1.00 0.01
N ALA A 166 8.10 0.19 0.49
CA ALA A 166 8.79 0.40 1.76
C ALA A 166 7.93 -0.06 2.96
N THR A 167 6.62 0.19 2.93
CA THR A 167 5.69 -0.29 3.97
C THR A 167 5.67 -1.80 4.05
N GLY A 168 5.65 -2.51 2.90
CA GLY A 168 5.74 -3.97 2.88
C GLY A 168 7.01 -4.49 3.53
N TYR A 169 8.15 -3.90 3.21
CA TYR A 169 9.44 -4.23 3.84
C TYR A 169 9.43 -3.96 5.36
N LEU A 170 8.92 -2.80 5.78
CA LEU A 170 8.83 -2.45 7.19
C LEU A 170 7.91 -3.41 7.94
N LEU A 171 6.78 -3.79 7.36
CA LEU A 171 5.86 -4.75 7.96
C LEU A 171 6.52 -6.10 8.21
N PHE A 172 7.29 -6.62 7.25
CA PHE A 172 8.09 -7.82 7.47
C PHE A 172 9.04 -7.66 8.66
N CYS A 173 9.79 -6.55 8.70
CA CYS A 173 10.74 -6.28 9.77
C CYS A 173 10.07 -6.12 11.14
N ILE A 174 8.90 -5.50 11.20
CA ILE A 174 8.10 -5.34 12.43
C ILE A 174 7.66 -6.71 12.95
N ILE A 175 7.09 -7.54 12.08
CA ILE A 175 6.62 -8.87 12.49
C ILE A 175 7.79 -9.74 12.94
N GLU A 176 8.92 -9.69 12.23
CA GLU A 176 10.13 -10.40 12.61
C GLU A 176 10.67 -9.92 13.98
N LYS A 177 10.63 -8.60 14.26
CA LYS A 177 11.03 -8.02 15.55
C LYS A 177 10.09 -8.43 16.69
N LEU A 178 8.80 -8.50 16.44
CA LEU A 178 7.78 -8.77 17.46
C LEU A 178 7.66 -10.26 17.81
N PHE A 179 7.75 -11.12 16.81
CA PHE A 179 7.47 -12.55 16.98
C PHE A 179 8.71 -13.45 16.89
N GLY A 180 9.78 -12.98 16.23
CA GLY A 180 10.99 -13.78 16.01
C GLY A 180 10.74 -15.00 15.12
N ASP A 181 9.61 -15.02 14.39
CA ASP A 181 9.15 -16.18 13.62
C ASP A 181 9.06 -15.85 12.14
N THR A 182 9.84 -16.60 11.35
CA THR A 182 9.91 -16.44 9.89
C THR A 182 8.59 -16.78 9.18
N LEU A 183 7.80 -17.70 9.74
CA LEU A 183 6.51 -18.06 9.17
C LEU A 183 5.55 -16.87 9.21
N PHE A 184 5.42 -16.24 10.38
CA PHE A 184 4.54 -15.09 10.56
C PHE A 184 4.98 -13.87 9.76
N SER A 185 6.28 -13.57 9.71
CA SER A 185 6.79 -12.45 8.93
C SER A 185 6.60 -12.66 7.43
N SER A 186 6.86 -13.88 6.93
CA SER A 186 6.61 -14.23 5.53
C SER A 186 5.13 -14.19 5.16
N PHE A 187 4.27 -14.67 6.07
CA PHE A 187 2.82 -14.64 5.87
C PHE A 187 2.28 -13.20 5.85
N GLY A 188 2.68 -12.36 6.81
CA GLY A 188 2.27 -10.97 6.85
C GLY A 188 2.73 -10.18 5.63
N TYR A 189 3.97 -10.39 5.18
CA TYR A 189 4.48 -9.80 3.94
C TYR A 189 3.67 -10.25 2.71
N THR A 190 3.38 -11.55 2.61
CA THR A 190 2.60 -12.10 1.51
C THR A 190 1.21 -11.49 1.44
N ILE A 191 0.50 -11.44 2.58
CA ILE A 191 -0.82 -10.80 2.65
C ILE A 191 -0.76 -9.35 2.25
N TYR A 192 0.24 -8.61 2.74
CA TYR A 192 0.43 -7.22 2.35
C TYR A 192 0.60 -7.06 0.83
N VAL A 193 1.47 -7.86 0.21
CA VAL A 193 1.69 -7.81 -1.24
C VAL A 193 0.41 -8.10 -2.00
N LEU A 194 -0.35 -9.12 -1.60
CA LEU A 194 -1.58 -9.50 -2.30
C LEU A 194 -2.71 -8.49 -2.15
N LEU A 195 -2.83 -7.81 -1.00
CA LEU A 195 -3.95 -6.91 -0.74
C LEU A 195 -3.65 -5.45 -1.09
N VAL A 196 -2.40 -5.02 -0.89
CA VAL A 196 -1.97 -3.63 -1.06
C VAL A 196 -0.98 -3.52 -2.20
N GLY A 197 0.04 -4.38 -2.22
CA GLY A 197 1.15 -4.28 -3.15
C GLY A 197 0.76 -4.43 -4.61
N ILE A 198 -0.18 -5.33 -4.94
CA ILE A 198 -0.66 -5.56 -6.31
C ILE A 198 -2.07 -4.99 -6.55
N SER A 199 -2.55 -4.17 -5.64
CA SER A 199 -3.86 -3.55 -5.76
C SER A 199 -3.90 -2.55 -6.92
N PRO A 200 -4.96 -2.54 -7.76
CA PRO A 200 -5.13 -1.53 -8.80
C PRO A 200 -5.26 -0.10 -8.24
N TRP A 201 -5.56 0.07 -6.96
CA TRP A 201 -5.60 1.37 -6.28
C TRP A 201 -4.25 2.10 -6.28
N VAL A 202 -3.15 1.41 -6.58
CA VAL A 202 -1.83 2.05 -6.74
C VAL A 202 -1.80 3.05 -7.90
N SER A 203 -2.72 2.94 -8.86
CA SER A 203 -2.83 3.86 -10.01
C SER A 203 -3.58 5.17 -9.70
N ILE A 204 -4.05 5.34 -8.47
CA ILE A 204 -4.72 6.54 -7.99
C ILE A 204 -3.96 7.07 -6.78
N PRO A 205 -3.58 8.36 -6.71
CA PRO A 205 -2.85 8.93 -5.57
C PRO A 205 -3.77 9.09 -4.36
N TYR A 206 -3.91 8.03 -3.56
CA TYR A 206 -4.85 7.98 -2.45
C TYR A 206 -4.15 8.13 -1.10
N SER A 207 -4.82 8.85 -0.17
CA SER A 207 -4.28 9.14 1.16
C SER A 207 -3.87 7.90 1.94
N ASP A 208 -4.70 6.87 1.90
CA ASP A 208 -4.49 5.65 2.67
C ASP A 208 -3.21 4.92 2.25
N SER A 209 -2.98 4.80 0.94
CA SER A 209 -1.78 4.17 0.40
C SER A 209 -0.50 4.92 0.77
N MET A 210 -0.54 6.27 0.75
CA MET A 210 0.61 7.10 1.13
C MET A 210 0.81 7.16 2.65
N ALA A 211 -0.27 7.12 3.43
CA ALA A 211 -0.20 7.27 4.88
C ALA A 211 0.34 6.02 5.60
N LEU A 212 0.19 4.82 5.02
CA LEU A 212 0.58 3.55 5.66
C LEU A 212 2.05 3.49 6.11
N ILE A 213 2.94 4.21 5.45
CA ILE A 213 4.36 4.22 5.80
C ILE A 213 4.61 4.86 7.17
N PHE A 214 3.88 5.90 7.53
CA PHE A 214 4.13 6.65 8.78
C PHE A 214 3.91 5.83 10.04
N PRO A 215 2.75 5.17 10.25
CA PRO A 215 2.58 4.26 11.39
C PRO A 215 3.54 3.09 11.34
N SER A 216 3.92 2.60 10.15
CA SER A 216 4.90 1.52 10.02
C SER A 216 6.29 1.93 10.49
N ILE A 217 6.76 3.13 10.14
CA ILE A 217 8.02 3.67 10.65
C ILE A 217 7.95 3.84 12.17
N TYR A 218 6.85 4.42 12.68
CA TYR A 218 6.68 4.62 14.13
C TYR A 218 6.79 3.30 14.91
N ILE A 219 6.02 2.28 14.50
CA ILE A 219 6.04 0.97 15.16
C ILE A 219 7.40 0.27 15.02
N TYR A 220 8.11 0.46 13.90
CA TYR A 220 9.42 -0.14 13.69
C TYR A 220 10.50 0.43 14.62
N ILE A 221 10.43 1.76 14.90
CA ILE A 221 11.41 2.46 15.76
C ILE A 221 11.17 2.10 17.23
N TYR A 222 9.92 2.04 17.67
CA TYR A 222 9.54 1.75 19.05
C TYR A 222 9.32 0.26 19.29
#